data_169bfc5c6d9b7d2872d4c0f815571cd1
#
_entry.id   169bfc5c6d9b7d2872d4c0f815571cd1
#
_cell.length_a   1.000
_cell.length_b   1.000
_cell.length_c   1.000
_cell.angle_alpha   90.00
_cell.angle_beta   90.00
_cell.angle_gamma   90.00
#
_symmetry.space_group_name_H-M   'P 1'
#
loop_
_entity.id
_entity.type
_entity.pdbx_description
1 polymer ?
#
loop_
_entity_poly.entity_id
_entity_poly.type
_entity_poly.pdbx_seq_one_letter_code
_entity_poly.pdbx_strand_id
1 'polypeptide(L)'
;DRLTLMSLYKLMKTGVIDTLDFPIARGKEAHVFHATDVDGKVVAVKIFHTSNAVFKNLVQYIEGDRRFSGLKRRHRDLVDIWVRKDHSNLTRLSRWGLNVPKPLGLHKNVLVMDYLGDETSPSPKLREVKVDDPEPVYEELLEFLAVTWQKAKLAHGDFSPYNILW
;
A
#
# COMPACT_ATOMS: atom_id res chain seq x y z
N ASP A 1 10.21 -7.66 13.93
CA ASP A 1 11.42 -7.04 14.46
C ASP A 1 11.07 -5.89 15.42
N ARG A 2 12.05 -5.37 16.17
CA ARG A 2 11.84 -4.31 17.17
C ARG A 2 11.32 -3.00 16.54
N LEU A 3 11.78 -2.65 15.35
CA LEU A 3 11.35 -1.43 14.65
C LEU A 3 9.86 -1.48 14.33
N THR A 4 9.40 -2.60 13.82
CA THR A 4 7.97 -2.83 13.50
C THR A 4 7.10 -2.77 14.76
N LEU A 5 7.51 -3.41 15.85
CA LEU A 5 6.77 -3.34 17.13
C LEU A 5 6.66 -1.91 17.67
N MET A 6 7.75 -1.14 17.61
CA MET A 6 7.73 0.27 18.03
C MET A 6 6.85 1.14 17.11
N SER A 7 6.80 0.81 15.82
CA SER A 7 5.95 1.50 14.85
C SER A 7 4.47 1.23 15.13
N LEU A 8 4.10 -0.02 15.35
CA LEU A 8 2.74 -0.41 15.70
C LEU A 8 2.31 0.23 17.02
N TYR A 9 3.16 0.16 18.05
CA TYR A 9 2.89 0.82 19.35
C TYR A 9 2.64 2.33 19.20
N LYS A 10 3.40 3.00 18.34
CA LYS A 10 3.21 4.44 18.08
C LYS A 10 1.86 4.71 17.42
N LEU A 11 1.46 3.89 16.44
CA LEU A 11 0.18 4.02 15.74
C LEU A 11 -1.01 3.67 16.66
N MET A 12 -0.85 2.70 17.56
CA MET A 12 -1.84 2.39 18.60
C MET A 12 -2.03 3.56 19.56
N LYS A 13 -0.94 4.19 20.03
CA LYS A 13 -1.02 5.38 20.90
C LYS A 13 -1.76 6.57 20.27
N THR A 14 -1.76 6.67 18.95
CA THR A 14 -2.46 7.74 18.22
C THR A 14 -3.88 7.37 17.82
N GLY A 15 -4.35 6.17 18.15
CA GLY A 15 -5.69 5.69 17.84
C GLY A 15 -5.92 5.26 16.40
N VAL A 16 -4.87 5.27 15.59
CA VAL A 16 -4.97 4.83 14.17
C VAL A 16 -5.15 3.32 14.08
N ILE A 17 -4.66 2.59 15.06
CA ILE A 17 -4.85 1.13 15.23
C ILE A 17 -5.21 0.90 16.71
N ASP A 18 -6.17 0.01 16.96
CA ASP A 18 -6.45 -0.54 18.29
C ASP A 18 -5.99 -2.00 18.35
N THR A 19 -6.44 -2.85 17.43
CA THR A 19 -6.02 -4.26 17.34
C THR A 19 -5.32 -4.56 16.04
N LEU A 20 -4.43 -5.55 16.07
CA LEU A 20 -3.83 -6.15 14.87
C LEU A 20 -4.17 -7.64 14.89
N ASP A 21 -5.00 -8.10 13.95
CA ASP A 21 -5.66 -9.40 14.06
C ASP A 21 -4.89 -10.51 13.30
N PHE A 22 -5.07 -10.62 12.00
CA PHE A 22 -4.51 -11.69 11.19
C PHE A 22 -3.99 -11.19 9.84
N PRO A 23 -3.06 -11.91 9.20
CA PRO A 23 -2.55 -11.54 7.89
C PRO A 23 -3.60 -11.83 6.80
N ILE A 24 -3.86 -10.87 5.92
CA ILE A 24 -4.76 -10.97 4.76
C ILE A 24 -4.00 -11.11 3.44
N ALA A 25 -2.75 -10.63 3.39
CA ALA A 25 -1.89 -10.79 2.23
C ALA A 25 -0.43 -10.90 2.62
N ARG A 26 0.32 -11.77 1.92
CA ARG A 26 1.75 -11.96 2.10
C ARG A 26 2.45 -11.71 0.77
N GLY A 27 3.18 -10.59 0.70
CA GLY A 27 3.96 -10.21 -0.47
C GLY A 27 5.47 -10.29 -0.22
N LYS A 28 6.23 -10.14 -1.28
CA LYS A 28 7.71 -10.11 -1.22
C LYS A 28 8.24 -8.87 -0.51
N GLU A 29 7.52 -7.76 -0.58
CA GLU A 29 7.95 -6.46 -0.04
C GLU A 29 7.28 -6.12 1.29
N ALA A 30 6.06 -6.61 1.53
CA ALA A 30 5.27 -6.32 2.71
C ALA A 30 4.26 -7.42 3.01
N HIS A 31 3.84 -7.51 4.27
CA HIS A 31 2.64 -8.24 4.67
C HIS A 31 1.53 -7.25 4.98
N VAL A 32 0.29 -7.60 4.65
CA VAL A 32 -0.91 -6.83 4.98
C VAL A 32 -1.72 -7.58 6.01
N PHE A 33 -2.15 -6.88 7.05
CA PHE A 33 -2.93 -7.43 8.15
C PHE A 33 -4.30 -6.77 8.21
N HIS A 34 -5.29 -7.55 8.64
CA HIS A 34 -6.55 -7.05 9.15
C HIS A 34 -6.31 -6.42 10.53
N ALA A 35 -6.96 -5.30 10.80
CA ALA A 35 -6.85 -4.57 12.05
C ALA A 35 -8.11 -3.76 12.30
N THR A 36 -8.29 -3.24 13.52
CA THR A 36 -9.32 -2.26 13.84
C THR A 36 -8.69 -0.99 14.39
N ASP A 37 -9.34 0.15 14.17
CA ASP A 37 -9.01 1.41 14.81
C ASP A 37 -9.77 1.56 16.16
N VAL A 38 -9.52 2.66 16.87
CA VAL A 38 -10.16 2.93 18.19
C VAL A 38 -11.68 3.11 18.13
N ASP A 39 -12.24 3.38 16.96
CA ASP A 39 -13.69 3.52 16.74
C ASP A 39 -14.32 2.20 16.30
N GLY A 40 -13.54 1.11 16.26
CA GLY A 40 -13.97 -0.22 15.81
C GLY A 40 -14.08 -0.38 14.28
N LYS A 41 -13.60 0.61 13.50
CA LYS A 41 -13.58 0.51 12.05
C LYS A 41 -12.47 -0.44 11.61
N VAL A 42 -12.80 -1.32 10.66
CA VAL A 42 -11.80 -2.22 10.04
C VAL A 42 -10.85 -1.42 9.17
N VAL A 43 -9.55 -1.68 9.32
CA VAL A 43 -8.46 -1.06 8.57
C VAL A 43 -7.45 -2.10 8.11
N ALA A 44 -6.69 -1.79 7.07
CA ALA A 44 -5.59 -2.62 6.59
C ALA A 44 -4.24 -2.04 7.05
N VAL A 45 -3.40 -2.89 7.64
CA VAL A 45 -2.06 -2.51 8.11
C VAL A 45 -1.01 -3.19 7.24
N LYS A 46 -0.34 -2.41 6.38
CA LYS A 46 0.74 -2.88 5.51
C LYS A 46 2.09 -2.68 6.22
N ILE A 47 2.74 -3.78 6.53
CA ILE A 47 4.04 -3.83 7.20
C ILE A 47 5.11 -4.19 6.20
N PHE A 48 5.98 -3.26 5.87
CA PHE A 48 7.07 -3.45 4.92
C PHE A 48 8.23 -4.20 5.58
N HIS A 49 8.82 -5.14 4.84
CA HIS A 49 9.99 -5.88 5.30
C HIS A 49 11.19 -4.95 5.46
N THR A 50 11.97 -5.18 6.51
CA THR A 50 13.18 -4.42 6.83
C THR A 50 14.45 -5.21 6.58
N SER A 51 14.37 -6.40 5.96
CA SER A 51 15.50 -7.29 5.72
C SER A 51 16.27 -6.97 4.43
N ASN A 52 17.54 -7.30 4.42
CA ASN A 52 18.48 -6.99 3.32
C ASN A 52 18.11 -7.60 1.96
N ALA A 53 17.38 -8.72 1.92
CA ALA A 53 17.03 -9.40 0.67
C ALA A 53 16.06 -8.62 -0.22
N VAL A 54 15.14 -7.86 0.38
CA VAL A 54 14.14 -7.04 -0.33
C VAL A 54 14.78 -5.79 -0.94
N PHE A 55 15.90 -5.34 -0.37
CA PHE A 55 16.52 -4.06 -0.69
C PHE A 55 17.31 -4.01 -1.99
N LYS A 56 17.91 -5.12 -2.44
CA LYS A 56 18.65 -5.11 -3.72
C LYS A 56 17.76 -4.66 -4.88
N ASN A 57 16.51 -5.04 -4.86
CA ASN A 57 15.54 -4.64 -5.89
C ASN A 57 15.04 -3.20 -5.68
N LEU A 58 14.85 -2.78 -4.41
CA LEU A 58 14.36 -1.44 -4.06
C LEU A 58 15.36 -0.34 -4.45
N VAL A 59 16.65 -0.58 -4.26
CA VAL A 59 17.72 0.37 -4.62
C VAL A 59 17.67 0.68 -6.11
N GLN A 60 17.45 -0.30 -6.98
CA GLN A 60 17.33 -0.09 -8.43
C GLN A 60 16.15 0.85 -8.81
N TYR A 61 15.02 0.75 -8.10
CA TYR A 61 13.88 1.64 -8.31
C TYR A 61 14.10 3.07 -7.79
N ILE A 62 14.94 3.22 -6.77
CA ILE A 62 15.25 4.52 -6.16
C ILE A 62 16.38 5.23 -6.90
N GLU A 63 17.39 4.50 -7.38
CA GLU A 63 18.54 5.05 -8.13
C GLU A 63 18.14 5.69 -9.46
N GLY A 64 17.03 5.27 -10.08
CA GLY A 64 16.48 5.89 -11.28
C GLY A 64 15.70 7.20 -11.05
N ASP A 65 15.37 7.53 -9.82
CA ASP A 65 14.58 8.71 -9.48
C ASP A 65 15.48 9.87 -9.02
N ARG A 66 15.59 10.92 -9.85
CA ARG A 66 16.39 12.13 -9.59
C ARG A 66 16.12 12.78 -8.22
N ARG A 67 14.94 12.56 -7.65
CA ARG A 67 14.55 13.11 -6.33
C ARG A 67 15.34 12.47 -5.18
N PHE A 68 15.99 11.36 -5.44
CA PHE A 68 16.76 10.59 -4.44
C PHE A 68 18.27 10.57 -4.73
N SER A 69 18.75 11.34 -5.72
CA SER A 69 20.17 11.47 -6.03
C SER A 69 20.94 12.06 -4.83
N GLY A 70 21.99 11.38 -4.40
CA GLY A 70 22.85 11.82 -3.29
C GLY A 70 22.59 11.17 -1.94
N LEU A 71 21.67 10.21 -1.83
CA LEU A 71 21.36 9.54 -0.58
C LEU A 71 22.31 8.37 -0.30
N LYS A 72 23.46 8.62 0.34
CA LYS A 72 24.19 7.61 1.11
C LYS A 72 23.37 7.27 2.37
N ARG A 73 22.31 6.46 2.26
CA ARG A 73 21.43 6.18 3.38
C ARG A 73 21.52 4.76 3.87
N ARG A 74 21.37 4.63 5.19
CA ARG A 74 21.22 3.35 5.86
C ARG A 74 19.94 2.66 5.34
N HIS A 75 19.98 1.37 5.24
CA HIS A 75 18.91 0.49 4.79
C HIS A 75 17.50 0.83 5.34
N ARG A 76 17.41 1.21 6.63
CA ARG A 76 16.17 1.58 7.32
C ARG A 76 15.55 2.88 6.81
N ASP A 77 16.38 3.82 6.36
CA ASP A 77 15.90 5.10 5.84
C ASP A 77 15.23 4.93 4.47
N LEU A 78 15.65 3.93 3.70
CA LEU A 78 15.06 3.60 2.40
C LEU A 78 13.63 3.04 2.56
N VAL A 79 13.36 2.20 3.58
CA VAL A 79 12.00 1.71 3.85
C VAL A 79 11.08 2.86 4.24
N ASP A 80 11.52 3.75 5.12
CA ASP A 80 10.72 4.93 5.53
C ASP A 80 10.37 5.81 4.31
N ILE A 81 11.32 6.02 3.40
CA ILE A 81 11.08 6.73 2.14
C ILE A 81 10.04 6.02 1.28
N TRP A 82 10.15 4.70 1.15
CA TRP A 82 9.23 3.90 0.35
C TRP A 82 7.81 3.95 0.89
N VAL A 83 7.64 3.78 2.21
CA VAL A 83 6.33 3.87 2.86
C VAL A 83 5.72 5.25 2.69
N ARG A 84 6.52 6.33 2.82
CA ARG A 84 6.06 7.71 2.55
C ARG A 84 5.67 7.92 1.10
N LYS A 85 6.36 7.30 0.16
CA LYS A 85 6.03 7.34 -1.27
C LYS A 85 4.69 6.66 -1.53
N ASP A 86 4.48 5.44 -0.98
CA ASP A 86 3.20 4.72 -1.06
C ASP A 86 2.06 5.58 -0.50
N HIS A 87 2.21 6.08 0.71
CA HIS A 87 1.23 6.97 1.35
C HIS A 87 0.93 8.20 0.48
N SER A 88 1.95 8.87 -0.02
CA SER A 88 1.79 10.07 -0.86
C SER A 88 1.10 9.76 -2.19
N ASN A 89 1.42 8.63 -2.82
CA ASN A 89 0.79 8.19 -4.06
C ASN A 89 -0.69 7.86 -3.84
N LEU A 90 -1.01 7.06 -2.83
CA LEU A 90 -2.41 6.74 -2.48
C LEU A 90 -3.22 8.00 -2.15
N THR A 91 -2.65 8.93 -1.37
CA THR A 91 -3.29 10.23 -1.09
C THR A 91 -3.57 11.01 -2.37
N ARG A 92 -2.62 11.02 -3.31
CA ARG A 92 -2.77 11.72 -4.59
C ARG A 92 -3.84 11.08 -5.46
N LEU A 93 -3.84 9.75 -5.59
CA LEU A 93 -4.82 9.00 -6.37
C LEU A 93 -6.24 9.17 -5.79
N SER A 94 -6.38 9.05 -4.48
CA SER A 94 -7.66 9.26 -3.78
C SER A 94 -8.21 10.68 -3.96
N ARG A 95 -7.36 11.72 -4.02
CA ARG A 95 -7.79 13.10 -4.29
C ARG A 95 -8.38 13.30 -5.69
N TRP A 96 -7.98 12.48 -6.64
CA TRP A 96 -8.54 12.46 -7.99
C TRP A 96 -9.75 11.54 -8.13
N GLY A 97 -10.28 11.03 -7.02
CA GLY A 97 -11.48 10.20 -6.99
C GLY A 97 -11.26 8.77 -7.49
N LEU A 98 -10.01 8.34 -7.63
CA LEU A 98 -9.69 6.97 -8.03
C LEU A 98 -9.99 5.99 -6.90
N ASN A 99 -10.51 4.83 -7.26
CA ASN A 99 -10.85 3.75 -6.34
C ASN A 99 -9.57 3.04 -5.84
N VAL A 100 -8.96 3.62 -4.80
CA VAL A 100 -7.76 3.11 -4.13
C VAL A 100 -7.96 3.16 -2.62
N PRO A 101 -7.29 2.29 -1.84
CA PRO A 101 -7.32 2.37 -0.39
C PRO A 101 -6.83 3.73 0.09
N LYS A 102 -7.66 4.44 0.86
CA LYS A 102 -7.28 5.75 1.40
C LYS A 102 -6.28 5.56 2.55
N PRO A 103 -5.11 6.22 2.54
CA PRO A 103 -4.17 6.12 3.64
C PRO A 103 -4.69 6.88 4.85
N LEU A 104 -4.61 6.24 6.02
CA LEU A 104 -5.11 6.72 7.31
C LEU A 104 -3.98 7.15 8.25
N GLY A 105 -2.81 6.51 8.12
CA GLY A 105 -1.64 6.84 8.93
C GLY A 105 -0.41 6.09 8.51
N LEU A 106 0.75 6.56 8.93
CA LEU A 106 2.01 5.86 8.70
C LEU A 106 3.01 6.10 9.85
N HIS A 107 3.85 5.13 10.10
CA HIS A 107 5.04 5.29 10.93
C HIS A 107 6.14 4.32 10.47
N LYS A 108 7.32 4.86 10.11
CA LYS A 108 8.48 4.07 9.65
C LYS A 108 8.11 3.07 8.54
N ASN A 109 8.15 1.77 8.86
CA ASN A 109 7.86 0.67 7.93
C ASN A 109 6.39 0.21 7.95
N VAL A 110 5.48 0.97 8.55
CA VAL A 110 4.06 0.61 8.68
C VAL A 110 3.19 1.69 8.03
N LEU A 111 2.28 1.27 7.17
CA LEU A 111 1.24 2.08 6.52
C LEU A 111 -0.12 1.53 6.91
N VAL A 112 -1.01 2.39 7.40
CA VAL A 112 -2.41 2.07 7.69
C VAL A 112 -3.28 2.72 6.61
N MET A 113 -4.24 1.98 6.09
CA MET A 113 -5.13 2.40 5.00
C MET A 113 -6.50 1.75 5.11
N ASP A 114 -7.46 2.18 4.31
CA ASP A 114 -8.76 1.54 4.24
C ASP A 114 -8.63 0.06 3.96
N TYR A 115 -9.43 -0.73 4.66
CA TYR A 115 -9.62 -2.14 4.36
C TYR A 115 -10.62 -2.26 3.20
N LEU A 116 -10.29 -3.10 2.23
CA LEU A 116 -11.18 -3.46 1.13
C LEU A 116 -11.59 -4.93 1.27
N GLY A 117 -12.86 -5.15 1.50
CA GLY A 117 -13.43 -6.47 1.76
C GLY A 117 -14.76 -6.38 2.50
N ASP A 118 -15.28 -7.51 2.88
CA ASP A 118 -16.44 -7.64 3.77
C ASP A 118 -16.00 -7.95 5.22
N GLU A 119 -16.97 -8.25 6.10
CA GLU A 119 -16.70 -8.53 7.52
C GLU A 119 -15.87 -9.81 7.74
N THR A 120 -15.82 -10.71 6.75
CA THR A 120 -15.23 -12.04 6.89
C THR A 120 -13.96 -12.24 6.09
N SER A 121 -13.81 -11.50 4.98
CA SER A 121 -12.71 -11.73 4.04
C SER A 121 -12.31 -10.48 3.25
N PRO A 122 -11.02 -10.34 2.88
CA PRO A 122 -10.58 -9.28 1.99
C PRO A 122 -11.17 -9.47 0.59
N SER A 123 -11.40 -8.37 -0.13
CA SER A 123 -11.77 -8.39 -1.55
C SER A 123 -10.79 -9.27 -2.33
N PRO A 124 -11.30 -10.18 -3.19
CA PRO A 124 -10.45 -11.02 -4.02
C PRO A 124 -9.68 -10.18 -5.04
N LYS A 125 -8.59 -10.71 -5.55
CA LYS A 125 -7.91 -10.10 -6.68
C LYS A 125 -8.67 -10.38 -7.97
N LEU A 126 -8.59 -9.46 -8.92
CA LEU A 126 -9.23 -9.63 -10.24
C LEU A 126 -8.86 -10.96 -10.92
N ARG A 127 -7.62 -11.44 -10.73
CA ARG A 127 -7.17 -12.76 -11.23
C ARG A 127 -7.91 -13.95 -10.63
N GLU A 128 -8.57 -13.78 -9.50
CA GLU A 128 -9.24 -14.85 -8.72
C GLU A 128 -10.74 -14.90 -9.01
N VAL A 129 -11.22 -13.92 -9.81
CA VAL A 129 -12.64 -13.76 -10.13
C VAL A 129 -12.87 -14.10 -11.60
N LYS A 130 -13.97 -14.79 -11.89
CA LYS A 130 -14.46 -14.94 -13.26
C LYS A 130 -15.33 -13.73 -13.60
N VAL A 131 -14.87 -12.93 -14.53
CA VAL A 131 -15.61 -11.76 -15.02
C VAL A 131 -16.48 -12.21 -16.20
N ASP A 132 -17.81 -12.10 -16.06
CA ASP A 132 -18.76 -12.54 -17.11
C ASP A 132 -18.77 -11.59 -18.32
N ASP A 133 -18.69 -10.29 -18.08
CA ASP A 133 -18.56 -9.25 -19.11
C ASP A 133 -17.29 -8.42 -18.85
N PRO A 134 -16.19 -8.69 -19.56
CA PRO A 134 -14.93 -8.02 -19.33
C PRO A 134 -14.83 -6.61 -19.93
N GLU A 135 -15.69 -6.24 -20.89
CA GLU A 135 -15.58 -4.96 -21.59
C GLU A 135 -15.75 -3.74 -20.67
N PRO A 136 -16.78 -3.66 -19.82
CA PRO A 136 -16.92 -2.53 -18.89
C PRO A 136 -15.76 -2.44 -17.89
N VAL A 137 -15.25 -3.59 -17.44
CA VAL A 137 -14.11 -3.64 -16.53
C VAL A 137 -12.85 -3.11 -17.22
N TYR A 138 -12.64 -3.50 -18.47
CA TYR A 138 -11.52 -3.01 -19.25
C TYR A 138 -11.56 -1.50 -19.47
N GLU A 139 -12.75 -0.94 -19.77
CA GLU A 139 -12.95 0.51 -19.91
C GLU A 139 -12.64 1.24 -18.62
N GLU A 140 -13.12 0.76 -17.46
CA GLU A 140 -12.83 1.33 -16.13
C GLU A 140 -11.32 1.32 -15.82
N LEU A 141 -10.64 0.22 -16.14
CA LEU A 141 -9.20 0.11 -15.96
C LEU A 141 -8.40 1.07 -16.85
N LEU A 142 -8.84 1.29 -18.09
CA LEU A 142 -8.25 2.28 -18.97
C LEU A 142 -8.44 3.70 -18.46
N GLU A 143 -9.65 4.03 -17.97
CA GLU A 143 -9.92 5.33 -17.36
C GLU A 143 -9.07 5.55 -16.11
N PHE A 144 -8.95 4.55 -15.24
CA PHE A 144 -8.06 4.57 -14.07
C PHE A 144 -6.62 4.93 -14.48
N LEU A 145 -6.07 4.26 -15.49
CA LEU A 145 -4.72 4.53 -16.00
C LEU A 145 -4.60 5.94 -16.59
N ALA A 146 -5.60 6.39 -17.36
CA ALA A 146 -5.62 7.72 -17.95
C ALA A 146 -5.61 8.82 -16.88
N VAL A 147 -6.45 8.71 -15.85
CA VAL A 147 -6.49 9.67 -14.74
C VAL A 147 -5.19 9.61 -13.92
N THR A 148 -4.67 8.42 -13.65
CA THR A 148 -3.40 8.21 -12.93
C THR A 148 -2.27 8.94 -13.64
N TRP A 149 -2.17 8.83 -14.96
CA TRP A 149 -1.14 9.48 -15.75
C TRP A 149 -1.40 10.98 -15.94
N GLN A 150 -2.59 11.33 -16.44
CA GLN A 150 -2.88 12.69 -16.88
C GLN A 150 -3.11 13.66 -15.71
N LYS A 151 -3.76 13.22 -14.64
CA LYS A 151 -4.13 14.05 -13.47
C LYS A 151 -3.17 13.87 -12.31
N ALA A 152 -2.96 12.64 -11.87
CA ALA A 152 -2.10 12.37 -10.73
C ALA A 152 -0.60 12.43 -11.09
N LYS A 153 -0.23 12.45 -12.38
CA LYS A 153 1.16 12.45 -12.86
C LYS A 153 1.97 11.30 -12.28
N LEU A 154 1.35 10.12 -12.26
CA LEU A 154 1.96 8.87 -11.80
C LEU A 154 1.88 7.82 -12.91
N ALA A 155 2.91 6.98 -13.00
CA ALA A 155 2.87 5.72 -13.72
C ALA A 155 2.72 4.59 -12.70
N HIS A 156 1.78 3.66 -12.91
CA HIS A 156 1.53 2.57 -11.96
C HIS A 156 2.73 1.63 -11.84
N GLY A 157 3.37 1.29 -12.95
CA GLY A 157 4.59 0.46 -13.00
C GLY A 157 4.37 -1.04 -12.85
N ASP A 158 3.27 -1.49 -12.23
CA ASP A 158 2.92 -2.91 -12.05
C ASP A 158 1.39 -3.10 -12.07
N PHE A 159 0.73 -2.57 -13.11
CA PHE A 159 -0.71 -2.68 -13.27
C PHE A 159 -1.07 -4.05 -13.87
N SER A 160 -1.61 -4.90 -13.02
CA SER A 160 -1.91 -6.29 -13.38
C SER A 160 -3.09 -6.82 -12.57
N PRO A 161 -3.76 -7.91 -13.01
CA PRO A 161 -4.85 -8.54 -12.26
C PRO A 161 -4.44 -9.06 -10.88
N TYR A 162 -3.15 -9.13 -10.60
CA TYR A 162 -2.61 -9.48 -9.27
C TYR A 162 -2.67 -8.33 -8.26
N ASN A 163 -2.75 -7.08 -8.75
CA ASN A 163 -2.70 -5.86 -7.96
C ASN A 163 -4.01 -5.06 -8.02
N ILE A 164 -5.04 -5.62 -8.60
CA ILE A 164 -6.40 -5.08 -8.66
C ILE A 164 -7.28 -5.93 -7.76
N LEU A 165 -8.01 -5.29 -6.85
CA LEU A 165 -9.05 -5.91 -6.03
C LEU A 165 -10.40 -5.74 -6.70
N TRP A 166 -11.25 -6.77 -6.54
CA TRP A 166 -12.59 -6.83 -7.16
C TRP A 166 -13.69 -6.47 -6.16
#